data_8215619bba2faeb6689dc81cf7d025b8
#
_entry.id   8215619bba2faeb6689dc81cf7d025b8
#
_cell.length_a   1.000
_cell.length_b   1.000
_cell.length_c   1.000
_cell.angle_alpha   90.00
_cell.angle_beta   90.00
_cell.angle_gamma   90.00
#
_symmetry.space_group_name_H-M   'P 1'
#
loop_
_entity.id
_entity.type
_entity.pdbx_description
1 polymer ?
#
loop_
_entity_poly.entity_id
_entity_poly.type
_entity_poly.pdbx_seq_one_letter_code
_entity_poly.pdbx_strand_id
1 'polypeptide(L)'
;MRIKCILNNGDPPTSKLAEVEIHFEEGCLSGLKLLGCSVWHTKKGQKPTVLVPCRSYATAGGVRYFQLLRPSADDAAGKEVIRKLKDFILDEYCRVADLSGGKDRGAKKPKGKDA
;
A
#
# COMPACT_ATOMS: atom_id res chain seq x y z
N MET A 1 -9.24 -4.05 -12.56
CA MET A 1 -8.25 -3.29 -11.77
C MET A 1 -7.01 -4.14 -11.57
N ARG A 2 -5.85 -3.55 -11.76
CA ARG A 2 -4.59 -4.25 -11.61
C ARG A 2 -3.67 -3.46 -10.69
N ILE A 3 -3.05 -4.15 -9.75
CA ILE A 3 -2.11 -3.53 -8.80
C ILE A 3 -0.69 -3.81 -9.29
N LYS A 4 0.11 -2.76 -9.35
CA LYS A 4 1.53 -2.88 -9.69
C LYS A 4 2.34 -2.40 -8.51
N CYS A 5 3.23 -3.26 -8.00
CA CYS A 5 4.10 -2.92 -6.89
C CYS A 5 5.53 -2.75 -7.41
N ILE A 6 6.12 -1.62 -7.08
CA ILE A 6 7.51 -1.32 -7.46
C ILE A 6 8.31 -1.34 -6.16
N LEU A 7 9.10 -2.39 -6.00
CA LEU A 7 9.83 -2.61 -4.76
C LEU A 7 10.91 -1.55 -4.56
N ASN A 8 11.09 -1.15 -3.32
CA ASN A 8 12.17 -0.24 -2.96
C ASN A 8 13.47 -1.02 -2.84
N ASN A 9 14.52 -0.54 -3.49
CA ASN A 9 15.81 -1.22 -3.51
C ASN A 9 16.77 -0.68 -2.46
N GLY A 10 16.24 -0.24 -1.34
CA GLY A 10 17.07 0.26 -0.25
C GLY A 10 17.23 1.77 -0.23
N ASP A 11 16.58 2.48 -1.13
CA ASP A 11 16.62 3.94 -1.13
C ASP A 11 15.89 4.50 0.09
N PRO A 12 16.38 5.61 0.66
CA PRO A 12 15.66 6.24 1.76
C PRO A 12 14.30 6.78 1.30
N PRO A 13 13.26 6.68 2.14
CA PRO A 13 13.29 6.05 3.47
C PRO A 13 13.22 4.54 3.35
N THR A 14 14.10 3.85 4.07
CA THR A 14 14.22 2.40 3.94
C THR A 14 13.03 1.64 4.52
N SER A 15 12.24 2.29 5.37
CA SER A 15 11.02 1.66 5.88
C SER A 15 9.92 1.60 4.81
N LYS A 16 10.06 2.33 3.73
CA LYS A 16 9.12 2.22 2.60
C LYS A 16 9.50 1.00 1.79
N LEU A 17 8.61 0.03 1.73
CA LEU A 17 8.88 -1.25 1.09
C LEU A 17 8.57 -1.24 -0.39
N ALA A 18 7.56 -0.48 -0.81
CA ALA A 18 7.15 -0.45 -2.20
C ALA A 18 6.28 0.76 -2.50
N GLU A 19 6.35 1.21 -3.75
CA GLU A 19 5.36 2.11 -4.32
C GLU A 19 4.30 1.26 -4.98
N VAL A 20 3.06 1.70 -4.95
CA VAL A 20 1.95 0.94 -5.50
C VAL A 20 1.19 1.79 -6.48
N GLU A 21 0.93 1.25 -7.67
CA GLU A 21 0.09 1.87 -8.68
C GLU A 21 -1.17 1.04 -8.86
N ILE A 22 -2.30 1.71 -8.91
CA ILE A 22 -3.58 1.04 -9.19
C ILE A 22 -3.96 1.38 -10.62
N HIS A 23 -3.99 0.36 -11.48
CA HIS A 23 -4.30 0.54 -12.89
C HIS A 23 -5.75 0.18 -13.15
N PHE A 24 -6.48 1.09 -13.75
CA PHE A 24 -7.89 0.88 -14.05
C PHE A 24 -8.02 0.31 -15.45
N GLU A 25 -8.72 -0.80 -15.56
CA GLU A 25 -8.83 -1.54 -16.80
C GLU A 25 -10.24 -1.54 -17.37
N GLU A 26 -11.21 -1.04 -16.60
CA GLU A 26 -12.62 -1.09 -16.99
C GLU A 26 -13.29 0.23 -16.67
N GLY A 27 -14.37 0.50 -17.35
CA GLY A 27 -15.18 1.68 -17.10
C GLY A 27 -14.54 2.94 -17.65
N CYS A 28 -15.05 4.07 -17.22
CA CYS A 28 -14.58 5.36 -17.73
C CYS A 28 -13.17 5.70 -17.28
N LEU A 29 -12.65 5.02 -16.27
CA LEU A 29 -11.27 5.23 -15.80
C LEU A 29 -10.27 4.34 -16.53
N SER A 30 -10.73 3.50 -17.45
CA SER A 30 -9.85 2.58 -18.17
C SER A 30 -8.70 3.33 -18.82
N GLY A 31 -7.50 2.83 -18.66
CA GLY A 31 -6.30 3.47 -19.19
C GLY A 31 -5.65 4.47 -18.26
N LEU A 32 -6.26 4.74 -17.12
CA LEU A 32 -5.68 5.63 -16.12
C LEU A 32 -5.09 4.81 -14.98
N LYS A 33 -4.21 5.46 -14.20
CA LYS A 33 -3.69 4.82 -12.99
C LYS A 33 -3.69 5.83 -11.85
N LEU A 34 -3.83 5.31 -10.64
CA LEU A 34 -3.76 6.10 -9.42
C LEU A 34 -2.39 5.89 -8.79
N LEU A 35 -1.72 6.99 -8.49
CA LEU A 35 -0.41 6.98 -7.85
C LEU A 35 -0.55 7.40 -6.40
N GLY A 36 0.47 7.09 -5.60
CA GLY A 36 0.52 7.59 -4.23
C GLY A 36 0.22 6.58 -3.17
N CYS A 37 -0.15 5.36 -3.55
CA CYS A 37 -0.25 4.27 -2.57
C CYS A 37 1.14 3.72 -2.31
N SER A 38 1.39 3.25 -1.09
CA SER A 38 2.68 2.68 -0.75
C SER A 38 2.55 1.67 0.37
N VAL A 39 3.55 0.80 0.48
CA VAL A 39 3.62 -0.22 1.52
C VAL A 39 4.81 0.08 2.40
N TRP A 40 4.59 0.08 3.71
CA TRP A 40 5.60 0.48 4.67
C TRP A 40 5.84 -0.60 5.70
N HIS A 41 7.09 -0.72 6.11
CA HIS A 41 7.47 -1.59 7.21
C HIS A 41 6.92 -1.01 8.52
N THR A 42 6.42 -1.89 9.37
CA THR A 42 5.95 -1.52 10.69
C THR A 42 6.82 -2.20 11.73
N LYS A 43 6.31 -2.34 12.94
CA LYS A 43 7.06 -3.00 13.99
C LYS A 43 7.35 -4.44 13.58
N LYS A 44 8.50 -4.91 14.05
CA LYS A 44 8.91 -6.28 13.81
C LYS A 44 7.82 -7.26 14.23
N GLY A 45 7.56 -8.22 13.37
CA GLY A 45 6.56 -9.23 13.63
C GLY A 45 5.14 -8.86 13.24
N GLN A 46 4.94 -7.66 12.72
CA GLN A 46 3.63 -7.21 12.28
C GLN A 46 3.57 -7.11 10.76
N LYS A 47 2.37 -7.15 10.24
CA LYS A 47 2.16 -6.99 8.81
C LYS A 47 2.59 -5.59 8.38
N PRO A 48 3.07 -5.45 7.13
CA PRO A 48 3.31 -4.13 6.59
C PRO A 48 2.01 -3.33 6.53
N THR A 49 2.15 -2.02 6.49
CA THR A 49 1.03 -1.10 6.44
C THR A 49 0.90 -0.52 5.04
N VAL A 50 -0.31 -0.43 4.54
CA VAL A 50 -0.61 0.21 3.26
C VAL A 50 -1.08 1.63 3.53
N LEU A 51 -0.44 2.59 2.88
CA LEU A 51 -0.87 3.98 2.91
C LEU A 51 -1.51 4.34 1.59
N VAL A 52 -2.66 5.01 1.67
CA VAL A 52 -3.34 5.52 0.48
C VAL A 52 -2.86 6.93 0.20
N PRO A 53 -3.10 7.46 -1.01
CA PRO A 53 -2.65 8.82 -1.33
C PRO A 53 -3.22 9.84 -0.36
N CYS A 54 -2.36 10.72 0.11
CA CYS A 54 -2.71 11.77 1.06
C CYS A 54 -2.20 13.10 0.55
N ARG A 55 -2.82 14.16 1.01
CA ARG A 55 -2.35 15.51 0.71
C ARG A 55 -2.23 16.28 2.01
N SER A 56 -1.15 17.05 2.15
CA SER A 56 -0.96 17.91 3.29
C SER A 56 -1.45 19.32 2.95
N TYR A 57 -1.86 20.04 3.98
CA TYR A 57 -2.26 21.44 3.82
C TYR A 57 -1.97 22.19 5.11
N ALA A 58 -1.68 23.47 4.97
CA ALA A 58 -1.35 24.30 6.11
C ALA A 58 -2.60 24.92 6.71
N THR A 59 -2.66 24.93 8.03
CA THR A 59 -3.74 25.59 8.76
C THR A 59 -3.14 26.45 9.86
N ALA A 60 -3.97 27.23 10.52
CA ALA A 60 -3.52 28.05 11.64
C ALA A 60 -2.93 27.19 12.76
N GLY A 61 -3.40 25.96 12.90
CA GLY A 61 -2.91 25.06 13.94
C GLY A 61 -1.76 24.17 13.49
N GLY A 62 -1.19 24.38 12.31
CA GLY A 62 -0.09 23.58 11.80
C GLY A 62 -0.44 22.87 10.52
N VAL A 63 0.34 21.83 10.20
CA VAL A 63 0.14 21.05 8.99
C VAL A 63 -0.84 19.91 9.28
N ARG A 64 -1.79 19.75 8.39
CA ARG A 64 -2.74 18.65 8.47
C ARG A 64 -2.71 17.84 7.18
N TYR A 65 -3.22 16.63 7.27
CA TYR A 65 -3.24 15.68 6.15
C TYR A 65 -4.65 15.18 5.94
N PHE A 66 -5.01 14.92 4.68
CA PHE A 66 -6.24 14.22 4.41
C PHE A 66 -6.03 13.21 3.29
N GLN A 67 -6.78 12.12 3.37
CA GLN A 67 -6.67 11.06 2.39
C GLN A 67 -7.44 11.44 1.14
N LEU A 68 -6.81 11.18 -0.01
CA LEU A 68 -7.43 11.46 -1.31
C LEU A 68 -8.26 10.28 -1.79
N LEU A 69 -7.95 9.08 -1.31
CA LEU A 69 -8.72 7.89 -1.64
C LEU A 69 -9.50 7.49 -0.39
N ARG A 70 -10.80 7.63 -0.45
CA ARG A 70 -11.67 7.42 0.70
C ARG A 70 -12.90 6.63 0.27
N PRO A 71 -13.50 5.84 1.17
CA PRO A 71 -14.77 5.21 0.84
C PRO A 71 -15.84 6.27 0.67
N SER A 72 -16.82 5.96 -0.18
CA SER A 72 -17.93 6.88 -0.43
C SER A 72 -18.80 7.06 0.79
N ALA A 73 -18.88 6.05 1.64
CA ALA A 73 -19.69 6.08 2.85
C ALA A 73 -18.79 6.03 4.07
N ASP A 74 -19.17 6.79 5.10
CA ASP A 74 -18.37 6.97 6.31
C ASP A 74 -18.93 6.10 7.43
N ASP A 75 -19.20 4.86 7.12
CA ASP A 75 -19.81 3.91 8.07
C ASP A 75 -19.03 2.60 8.05
N ALA A 76 -19.57 1.57 8.69
CA ALA A 76 -18.92 0.28 8.78
C ALA A 76 -18.69 -0.34 7.38
N ALA A 77 -19.63 -0.14 6.46
CA ALA A 77 -19.49 -0.66 5.11
C ALA A 77 -18.34 0.04 4.38
N GLY A 78 -18.17 1.35 4.59
CA GLY A 78 -17.08 2.10 3.98
C GLY A 78 -15.74 1.65 4.52
N LYS A 79 -15.65 1.40 5.84
CA LYS A 79 -14.41 0.90 6.44
C LYS A 79 -14.03 -0.45 5.86
N GLU A 80 -15.03 -1.29 5.61
CA GLU A 80 -14.77 -2.60 5.03
C GLU A 80 -14.26 -2.49 3.61
N VAL A 81 -14.77 -1.55 2.82
CA VAL A 81 -14.29 -1.33 1.45
C VAL A 81 -12.82 -0.98 1.44
N ILE A 82 -12.39 -0.05 2.29
CA ILE A 82 -11.00 0.36 2.31
C ILE A 82 -10.10 -0.75 2.85
N ARG A 83 -10.61 -1.53 3.81
CA ARG A 83 -9.85 -2.66 4.33
C ARG A 83 -9.61 -3.71 3.25
N LYS A 84 -10.62 -4.00 2.46
CA LYS A 84 -10.49 -4.98 1.37
C LYS A 84 -9.47 -4.51 0.34
N LEU A 85 -9.47 -3.22 0.03
CA LEU A 85 -8.49 -2.69 -0.91
C LEU A 85 -7.07 -2.84 -0.37
N LYS A 86 -6.87 -2.50 0.91
CA LYS A 86 -5.54 -2.62 1.52
C LYS A 86 -5.08 -4.07 1.56
N ASP A 87 -5.99 -4.99 1.88
CA ASP A 87 -5.65 -6.42 1.86
C ASP A 87 -5.26 -6.89 0.47
N PHE A 88 -5.98 -6.44 -0.55
CA PHE A 88 -5.68 -6.78 -1.92
C PHE A 88 -4.28 -6.28 -2.32
N ILE A 89 -3.94 -5.07 -1.91
CA ILE A 89 -2.62 -4.50 -2.18
C ILE A 89 -1.53 -5.29 -1.45
N LEU A 90 -1.76 -5.65 -0.20
CA LEU A 90 -0.78 -6.43 0.55
C LEU A 90 -0.56 -7.81 -0.05
N ASP A 91 -1.63 -8.46 -0.51
CA ASP A 91 -1.50 -9.75 -1.16
C ASP A 91 -0.62 -9.64 -2.40
N GLU A 92 -0.83 -8.62 -3.19
CA GLU A 92 -0.04 -8.42 -4.39
C GLU A 92 1.41 -8.07 -4.04
N TYR A 93 1.61 -7.24 -3.01
CA TYR A 93 2.97 -6.93 -2.56
C TYR A 93 3.71 -8.20 -2.14
N CYS A 94 3.06 -9.06 -1.37
CA CYS A 94 3.70 -10.29 -0.91
C CYS A 94 4.07 -11.17 -2.09
N ARG A 95 3.19 -11.27 -3.09
CA ARG A 95 3.47 -12.07 -4.27
C ARG A 95 4.68 -11.52 -5.03
N VAL A 96 4.73 -10.21 -5.22
CA VAL A 96 5.84 -9.59 -5.95
C VAL A 96 7.14 -9.71 -5.19
N ALA A 97 7.10 -9.52 -3.87
CA ALA A 97 8.29 -9.63 -3.04
C ALA A 97 8.88 -11.04 -3.10
N ASP A 98 8.01 -12.06 -3.07
CA ASP A 98 8.47 -13.44 -3.18
C ASP A 98 9.10 -13.71 -4.53
N LEU A 99 8.51 -13.21 -5.61
CA LEU A 99 9.03 -13.41 -6.95
C LEU A 99 10.37 -12.71 -7.16
N SER A 100 10.61 -11.63 -6.43
CA SER A 100 11.84 -10.85 -6.58
C SER A 100 12.99 -11.38 -5.73
N GLY A 101 12.85 -12.59 -5.23
CA GLY A 101 13.91 -13.16 -4.41
C GLY A 101 13.81 -12.78 -2.95
N GLY A 102 12.65 -12.32 -2.53
CA GLY A 102 12.43 -12.02 -1.13
C GLY A 102 12.68 -13.20 -0.24
N LYS A 103 12.68 -14.39 -0.79
CA LYS A 103 13.03 -15.61 -0.10
C LYS A 103 14.39 -15.56 0.56
N ASP A 104 15.22 -14.67 0.08
CA ASP A 104 16.56 -14.53 0.66
C ASP A 104 16.52 -13.90 2.02
N ARG A 105 15.45 -13.48 2.38
CA ARG A 105 15.34 -12.84 3.67
C ARG A 105 14.73 -13.77 4.66
N GLY A 106 14.82 -14.19 4.48
CA GLY A 106 14.15 -14.83 5.01
C GLY A 106 13.26 -14.97 5.57
N ALA A 107 13.51 -14.79 4.94
CA ALA A 107 13.02 -15.02 5.13
C ALA A 107 12.24 -14.99 5.77
N LYS A 108 12.20 -14.68 5.73
CA LYS A 108 11.80 -14.68 6.08
C LYS A 108 10.90 -14.88 6.45
N LYS A 109 10.82 -14.84 6.66
CA LYS A 109 10.32 -15.07 6.77
C LYS A 109 9.50 -15.32 7.11
N PRO A 110 9.22 -15.33 7.30
CA PRO A 110 8.76 -15.55 7.42
C PRO A 110 8.00 -15.63 7.72
N LYS A 111 8.19 -15.53 7.85
CA LYS A 111 7.93 -15.71 7.95
C LYS A 111 7.32 -15.95 8.17
N GLY A 112 7.20 -15.67 8.55
CA GLY A 112 7.18 -16.01 8.55
C GLY A 112 6.56 -16.22 8.69
N LYS A 113 6.62 -16.14 8.74
CA LYS A 113 6.65 -16.36 8.69
C LYS A 113 6.48 -16.59 8.67
N ASP A 114 6.41 -16.41 9.05
CA ASP A 114 6.75 -16.63 8.89
C ASP A 114 6.50 -16.81 8.82
N ALA A 115 6.52 -16.72 9.08
CA ALA A 115 6.90 -16.96 8.88
C ALA A 115 6.72 -16.99 8.90
#